data_6dbe0807f54d892c6bd5cdac76f55d88
#
_entry.id   6dbe0807f54d892c6bd5cdac76f55d88
#
_cell.length_a   1.000
_cell.length_b   1.000
_cell.length_c   1.000
_cell.angle_alpha   90.00
_cell.angle_beta   90.00
_cell.angle_gamma   90.00
#
_symmetry.space_group_name_H-M   'P 1'
#
loop_
_entity.id
_entity.type
_entity.pdbx_description
1 polymer ?
#
loop_
_entity_poly.entity_id
_entity_poly.type
_entity_poly.pdbx_seq_one_letter_code
_entity_poly.pdbx_strand_id
1 'polypeptide(L)'
;GMVTYAGNQHIDGVPGTGAPIFLNFTHVMGSKCGTLLPTGKTQEEIDGIPVSCIDVAMPMVIMRANDLGIIDYEASAISSNKALMQRIENIRLEAGLRMGLGDVTQIVIPKVSILAQARRGGTVFSYYLTPHHMHAAHAVTGAICVACCTSIHNTVAETLTKRNQD
;
A
#
# COMPACT_ATOMS: atom_id res chain seq x y z
N GLY A 1 19.32 22.74 19.18
CA GLY A 1 17.91 22.81 19.57
C GLY A 1 17.59 21.67 20.52
N MET A 2 16.60 21.86 21.41
CA MET A 2 16.12 20.78 22.28
C MET A 2 15.12 19.91 21.51
N VAL A 3 15.18 18.60 21.74
CA VAL A 3 14.18 17.66 21.20
C VAL A 3 12.93 17.71 22.06
N THR A 4 11.77 17.85 21.44
CA THR A 4 10.47 17.81 22.12
C THR A 4 9.81 16.46 21.82
N TYR A 5 9.46 15.72 22.87
CA TYR A 5 8.80 14.42 22.77
C TYR A 5 7.28 14.52 22.98
N ALA A 6 6.84 15.46 23.82
CA ALA A 6 5.43 15.66 24.11
C ALA A 6 4.70 16.34 22.94
N GLY A 7 3.51 15.83 22.62
CA GLY A 7 2.66 16.36 21.56
C GLY A 7 1.31 15.65 21.51
N ASN A 8 0.45 16.06 20.61
CA ASN A 8 -0.90 15.56 20.44
C ASN A 8 -1.09 14.75 19.15
N GLN A 9 -0.01 14.43 18.43
CA GLN A 9 -0.11 13.63 17.23
C GLN A 9 -0.41 12.18 17.60
N HIS A 10 -1.49 11.65 17.03
CA HIS A 10 -1.90 10.25 17.15
C HIS A 10 -1.61 9.50 15.86
N ILE A 11 -1.23 8.23 15.97
CA ILE A 11 -1.05 7.31 14.83
C ILE A 11 -1.83 6.04 15.14
N ASP A 12 -2.69 5.61 14.21
CA ASP A 12 -3.45 4.38 14.35
C ASP A 12 -2.54 3.16 14.57
N GLY A 13 -2.89 2.32 15.54
CA GLY A 13 -2.08 1.16 15.92
C GLY A 13 -0.92 1.47 16.87
N VAL A 14 -0.68 2.76 17.22
CA VAL A 14 0.35 3.17 18.17
C VAL A 14 -0.30 3.75 19.43
N PRO A 15 -0.03 3.22 20.63
CA PRO A 15 -0.60 3.75 21.87
C PRO A 15 -0.11 5.16 22.20
N GLY A 16 -1.01 6.02 22.68
CA GLY A 16 -0.69 7.37 23.14
C GLY A 16 -0.52 8.40 22.03
N THR A 17 0.08 9.52 22.39
CA THR A 17 0.37 10.66 21.49
C THR A 17 1.79 11.16 21.70
N GLY A 18 2.34 11.85 20.70
CA GLY A 18 3.69 12.41 20.75
C GLY A 18 3.84 13.67 19.91
N ALA A 19 5.02 14.25 19.91
CA ALA A 19 5.37 15.33 19.00
C ALA A 19 5.46 14.79 17.57
N PRO A 20 4.92 15.49 16.56
CA PRO A 20 5.03 15.06 15.17
C PRO A 20 6.48 15.15 14.69
N ILE A 21 6.90 14.12 13.96
CA ILE A 21 8.19 14.10 13.26
C ILE A 21 7.91 14.13 11.77
N PHE A 22 8.27 15.23 11.10
CA PHE A 22 8.10 15.40 9.67
C PHE A 22 9.33 14.90 8.92
N LEU A 23 9.15 13.87 8.11
CA LEU A 23 10.19 13.31 7.24
C LEU A 23 9.88 13.72 5.79
N ASN A 24 10.76 14.52 5.18
CA ASN A 24 10.64 14.91 3.79
C ASN A 24 11.45 13.96 2.90
N PHE A 25 10.75 13.18 2.07
CA PHE A 25 11.35 12.31 1.08
C PHE A 25 11.37 13.02 -0.28
N THR A 26 12.55 13.24 -0.82
CA THR A 26 12.74 13.89 -2.12
C THR A 26 13.24 12.89 -3.15
N HIS A 27 12.93 13.12 -4.44
CA HIS A 27 13.35 12.28 -5.56
C HIS A 27 12.98 10.78 -5.41
N VAL A 28 11.75 10.53 -4.93
CA VAL A 28 11.27 9.18 -4.58
C VAL A 28 10.53 8.45 -5.70
N MET A 29 10.20 9.12 -6.80
CA MET A 29 9.52 8.50 -7.94
C MET A 29 10.46 7.56 -8.69
N GLY A 30 10.00 6.35 -8.98
CA GLY A 30 10.76 5.35 -9.71
C GLY A 30 11.99 4.84 -8.97
N SER A 31 11.92 4.74 -7.64
CA SER A 31 13.06 4.48 -6.76
C SER A 31 13.82 3.18 -7.08
N LYS A 32 13.15 2.19 -7.65
CA LYS A 32 13.73 0.88 -8.04
C LYS A 32 13.43 0.53 -9.51
N CYS A 33 12.28 0.93 -10.02
CA CYS A 33 11.83 0.61 -11.37
C CYS A 33 12.12 1.73 -12.39
N GLY A 34 12.68 2.87 -11.94
CA GLY A 34 13.04 4.01 -12.80
C GLY A 34 11.87 4.91 -13.20
N THR A 35 10.63 4.50 -12.96
CA THR A 35 9.42 5.27 -13.30
C THR A 35 8.33 5.08 -12.26
N LEU A 36 7.44 6.08 -12.14
CA LEU A 36 6.31 6.08 -11.23
C LEU A 36 5.33 4.92 -11.48
N LEU A 37 5.03 4.66 -12.74
CA LEU A 37 4.15 3.58 -13.21
C LEU A 37 4.97 2.57 -13.99
N PRO A 38 5.59 1.57 -13.33
CA PRO A 38 6.54 0.66 -13.98
C PRO A 38 5.95 -0.14 -15.13
N THR A 39 4.64 -0.43 -15.09
CA THR A 39 3.94 -1.15 -16.16
C THR A 39 3.36 -0.22 -17.23
N GLY A 40 3.53 1.10 -17.08
CA GLY A 40 2.94 2.12 -17.96
C GLY A 40 1.42 2.28 -17.80
N LYS A 41 0.80 1.60 -16.84
CA LYS A 41 -0.64 1.61 -16.62
C LYS A 41 -0.97 2.10 -15.21
N THR A 42 -2.06 2.84 -15.06
CA THR A 42 -2.59 3.25 -13.75
C THR A 42 -3.30 2.09 -13.05
N GLN A 43 -3.93 1.21 -13.84
CA GLN A 43 -4.58 -0.02 -13.37
C GLN A 43 -4.45 -1.10 -14.44
N GLU A 44 -4.26 -2.34 -14.01
CA GLU A 44 -4.26 -3.54 -14.84
C GLU A 44 -4.82 -4.72 -14.08
N GLU A 45 -4.92 -5.88 -14.74
CA GLU A 45 -5.45 -7.10 -14.12
C GLU A 45 -4.35 -8.15 -13.96
N ILE A 46 -4.27 -8.74 -12.76
CA ILE A 46 -3.43 -9.90 -12.45
C ILE A 46 -4.30 -10.93 -11.72
N ASP A 47 -4.35 -12.14 -12.23
CA ASP A 47 -5.18 -13.24 -11.68
C ASP A 47 -6.66 -12.83 -11.47
N GLY A 48 -7.23 -12.09 -12.43
CA GLY A 48 -8.60 -11.58 -12.35
C GLY A 48 -8.82 -10.48 -11.31
N ILE A 49 -7.76 -9.96 -10.70
CA ILE A 49 -7.81 -8.88 -9.70
C ILE A 49 -7.27 -7.59 -10.30
N PRO A 50 -8.04 -6.49 -10.26
CA PRO A 50 -7.52 -5.17 -10.61
C PRO A 50 -6.43 -4.72 -9.64
N VAL A 51 -5.29 -4.31 -10.17
CA VAL A 51 -4.13 -3.86 -9.41
C VAL A 51 -3.57 -2.55 -9.96
N SER A 52 -2.92 -1.77 -9.10
CA SER A 52 -2.06 -0.63 -9.49
C SER A 52 -0.64 -0.92 -9.04
N CYS A 53 0.29 -0.94 -10.00
CA CYS A 53 1.72 -1.11 -9.76
C CYS A 53 2.40 0.27 -9.73
N ILE A 54 2.91 0.69 -8.58
CA ILE A 54 3.44 2.04 -8.35
C ILE A 54 4.81 1.94 -7.70
N ASP A 55 5.76 2.77 -8.14
CA ASP A 55 7.07 2.92 -7.50
C ASP A 55 7.30 4.37 -7.04
N VAL A 56 6.97 4.63 -5.76
CA VAL A 56 7.28 5.88 -5.05
C VAL A 56 7.85 5.54 -3.70
N ALA A 57 9.10 5.91 -3.46
CA ALA A 57 9.90 5.52 -2.30
C ALA A 57 10.13 4.00 -2.17
N MET A 58 9.24 3.18 -2.72
CA MET A 58 9.40 1.74 -2.90
C MET A 58 8.37 1.18 -3.89
N PRO A 59 8.71 0.09 -4.62
CA PRO A 59 7.75 -0.60 -5.47
C PRO A 59 6.63 -1.27 -4.67
N MET A 60 5.38 -1.04 -5.10
CA MET A 60 4.20 -1.66 -4.50
C MET A 60 3.23 -2.14 -5.57
N VAL A 61 2.57 -3.26 -5.30
CA VAL A 61 1.33 -3.66 -5.94
C VAL A 61 0.17 -3.40 -4.98
N ILE A 62 -0.82 -2.67 -5.46
CA ILE A 62 -1.94 -2.16 -4.66
C ILE A 62 -3.23 -2.73 -5.24
N MET A 63 -4.11 -3.27 -4.39
CA MET A 63 -5.37 -3.89 -4.77
C MET A 63 -6.48 -3.58 -3.76
N ARG A 64 -7.74 -3.82 -4.13
CA ARG A 64 -8.87 -3.57 -3.21
C ARG A 64 -9.25 -4.84 -2.46
N ALA A 65 -9.63 -4.69 -1.20
CA ALA A 65 -10.10 -5.77 -0.35
C ALA A 65 -11.34 -6.48 -0.94
N ASN A 66 -12.27 -5.71 -1.48
CA ASN A 66 -13.50 -6.26 -2.08
C ASN A 66 -13.22 -7.16 -3.28
N ASP A 67 -12.23 -6.83 -4.11
CA ASP A 67 -11.85 -7.64 -5.29
C ASP A 67 -11.21 -8.98 -4.89
N LEU A 68 -10.62 -9.02 -3.69
CA LEU A 68 -10.09 -10.24 -3.07
C LEU A 68 -11.13 -11.05 -2.29
N GLY A 69 -12.39 -10.57 -2.23
CA GLY A 69 -13.45 -11.21 -1.46
C GLY A 69 -13.28 -11.05 0.06
N ILE A 70 -12.49 -10.07 0.52
CA ILE A 70 -12.28 -9.79 1.93
C ILE A 70 -13.51 -9.03 2.45
N ILE A 71 -14.31 -9.70 3.27
CA ILE A 71 -15.52 -9.17 3.93
C ILE A 71 -15.21 -8.80 5.38
N ASP A 72 -14.45 -9.66 6.05
CA ASP A 72 -13.97 -9.42 7.40
C ASP A 72 -12.63 -8.68 7.36
N TYR A 73 -12.62 -7.50 7.95
CA TYR A 73 -11.47 -6.60 7.95
C TYR A 73 -10.55 -6.80 9.17
N GLU A 74 -10.68 -7.91 9.88
CA GLU A 74 -9.73 -8.25 10.94
C GLU A 74 -8.42 -8.78 10.33
N ALA A 75 -7.30 -8.14 10.69
CA ALA A 75 -5.99 -8.48 10.16
C ALA A 75 -5.61 -9.94 10.41
N SER A 76 -6.04 -10.50 11.54
CA SER A 76 -5.86 -11.89 11.92
C SER A 76 -6.60 -12.85 11.00
N ALA A 77 -7.83 -12.53 10.62
CA ALA A 77 -8.65 -13.33 9.70
C ALA A 77 -8.01 -13.40 8.30
N ILE A 78 -7.51 -12.26 7.80
CA ILE A 78 -6.80 -12.19 6.53
C ILE A 78 -5.51 -13.03 6.59
N SER A 79 -4.69 -12.83 7.63
CA SER A 79 -3.39 -13.51 7.79
C SER A 79 -3.52 -15.02 7.98
N SER A 80 -4.60 -15.49 8.59
CA SER A 80 -4.86 -16.93 8.79
C SER A 80 -5.40 -17.63 7.56
N ASN A 81 -5.92 -16.91 6.57
CA ASN A 81 -6.43 -17.47 5.32
C ASN A 81 -5.28 -17.79 4.36
N LYS A 82 -4.74 -19.01 4.47
CA LYS A 82 -3.59 -19.47 3.67
C LYS A 82 -3.84 -19.39 2.16
N ALA A 83 -5.05 -19.70 1.69
CA ALA A 83 -5.38 -19.66 0.27
C ALA A 83 -5.36 -18.21 -0.26
N LEU A 84 -5.92 -17.28 0.49
CA LEU A 84 -5.89 -15.85 0.17
C LEU A 84 -4.45 -15.31 0.17
N MET A 85 -3.67 -15.63 1.20
CA MET A 85 -2.27 -15.19 1.29
C MET A 85 -1.42 -15.75 0.14
N GLN A 86 -1.65 -16.99 -0.27
CA GLN A 86 -0.96 -17.57 -1.43
C GLN A 86 -1.38 -16.87 -2.74
N ARG A 87 -2.65 -16.55 -2.90
CA ARG A 87 -3.14 -15.79 -4.06
C ARG A 87 -2.51 -14.40 -4.14
N ILE A 88 -2.45 -13.70 -3.01
CA ILE A 88 -1.81 -12.38 -2.91
C ILE A 88 -0.33 -12.49 -3.29
N GLU A 89 0.36 -13.53 -2.82
CA GLU A 89 1.77 -13.76 -3.18
C GLU A 89 1.94 -14.03 -4.68
N ASN A 90 1.09 -14.84 -5.30
CA ASN A 90 1.13 -15.07 -6.74
C ASN A 90 0.96 -13.77 -7.53
N ILE A 91 0.02 -12.91 -7.10
CA ILE A 91 -0.18 -11.57 -7.69
C ILE A 91 1.08 -10.73 -7.51
N ARG A 92 1.71 -10.74 -6.34
CA ARG A 92 2.95 -10.01 -6.05
C ARG A 92 4.10 -10.44 -6.97
N LEU A 93 4.28 -11.74 -7.15
CA LEU A 93 5.34 -12.31 -8.01
C LEU A 93 5.14 -11.88 -9.47
N GLU A 94 3.94 -12.00 -9.99
CA GLU A 94 3.61 -11.56 -11.34
C GLU A 94 3.76 -10.04 -11.51
N ALA A 95 3.31 -9.27 -10.52
CA ALA A 95 3.51 -7.82 -10.52
C ALA A 95 5.01 -7.47 -10.55
N GLY A 96 5.85 -8.18 -9.80
CA GLY A 96 7.31 -7.99 -9.82
C GLY A 96 7.91 -8.16 -11.21
N LEU A 97 7.49 -9.19 -11.93
CA LEU A 97 7.90 -9.42 -13.32
C LEU A 97 7.47 -8.27 -14.24
N ARG A 98 6.19 -7.85 -14.16
CA ARG A 98 5.66 -6.76 -14.99
C ARG A 98 6.27 -5.40 -14.68
N MET A 99 6.68 -5.18 -13.45
CA MET A 99 7.37 -3.97 -13.00
C MET A 99 8.86 -3.93 -13.40
N GLY A 100 9.37 -4.98 -14.06
CA GLY A 100 10.77 -5.07 -14.47
C GLY A 100 11.74 -5.43 -13.34
N LEU A 101 11.24 -5.91 -12.20
CA LEU A 101 12.06 -6.32 -11.05
C LEU A 101 12.64 -7.73 -11.19
N GLY A 102 12.20 -8.49 -12.21
CA GLY A 102 12.61 -9.88 -12.43
C GLY A 102 11.99 -10.85 -11.43
N ASP A 103 12.69 -11.94 -11.12
CA ASP A 103 12.26 -12.90 -10.10
C ASP A 103 12.37 -12.29 -8.71
N VAL A 104 11.23 -12.12 -8.07
CA VAL A 104 11.12 -11.49 -6.74
C VAL A 104 10.80 -12.48 -5.62
N THR A 105 10.94 -13.80 -5.87
CA THR A 105 10.63 -14.85 -4.88
C THR A 105 11.46 -14.73 -3.61
N GLN A 106 12.71 -14.30 -3.72
CA GLN A 106 13.65 -14.19 -2.60
C GLN A 106 13.84 -12.75 -2.10
N ILE A 107 13.10 -11.79 -2.64
CA ILE A 107 13.20 -10.39 -2.25
C ILE A 107 11.85 -9.85 -1.75
N VAL A 108 11.93 -8.82 -0.92
CA VAL A 108 10.77 -8.29 -0.18
C VAL A 108 9.98 -7.22 -0.94
N ILE A 109 10.35 -6.93 -2.19
CA ILE A 109 9.65 -5.99 -3.07
C ILE A 109 9.19 -6.73 -4.34
N PRO A 110 8.10 -6.26 -5.00
CA PRO A 110 7.23 -5.17 -4.55
C PRO A 110 6.54 -5.52 -3.23
N LYS A 111 6.23 -4.50 -2.42
CA LYS A 111 5.35 -4.67 -1.27
C LYS A 111 3.90 -4.75 -1.73
N VAL A 112 3.03 -5.23 -0.86
CA VAL A 112 1.60 -5.31 -1.13
C VAL A 112 0.84 -4.35 -0.23
N SER A 113 -0.13 -3.62 -0.79
CA SER A 113 -1.14 -2.93 -0.03
C SER A 113 -2.53 -3.36 -0.48
N ILE A 114 -3.39 -3.65 0.50
CA ILE A 114 -4.80 -3.96 0.28
C ILE A 114 -5.61 -2.80 0.82
N LEU A 115 -6.33 -2.11 -0.07
CA LEU A 115 -7.10 -0.94 0.26
C LEU A 115 -8.57 -1.27 0.49
N ALA A 116 -9.16 -0.59 1.46
CA ALA A 116 -10.58 -0.61 1.73
C ALA A 116 -11.10 0.80 2.03
N GLN A 117 -12.43 0.93 2.14
CA GLN A 117 -13.05 2.20 2.48
C GLN A 117 -12.67 2.63 3.89
N ALA A 118 -12.33 3.90 4.06
CA ALA A 118 -11.99 4.45 5.37
C ALA A 118 -13.18 4.39 6.32
N ARG A 119 -12.91 4.03 7.59
CA ARG A 119 -13.93 3.88 8.63
C ARG A 119 -13.96 5.02 9.63
N ARG A 120 -12.88 5.79 9.76
CA ARG A 120 -12.66 6.80 10.81
C ARG A 120 -12.13 8.13 10.27
N GLY A 121 -12.75 8.66 9.21
CA GLY A 121 -12.42 9.99 8.70
C GLY A 121 -11.15 10.10 7.86
N GLY A 122 -10.44 8.99 7.61
CA GLY A 122 -9.31 8.93 6.67
C GLY A 122 -9.77 8.91 5.21
N THR A 123 -8.83 8.93 4.28
CA THR A 123 -9.10 8.83 2.83
C THR A 123 -9.34 7.39 2.41
N VAL A 124 -8.50 6.47 2.87
CA VAL A 124 -8.61 5.01 2.65
C VAL A 124 -8.19 4.27 3.90
N PHE A 125 -8.62 3.03 4.03
CA PHE A 125 -8.04 2.06 4.95
C PHE A 125 -7.02 1.22 4.19
N SER A 126 -5.85 0.94 4.78
CA SER A 126 -4.77 0.21 4.12
C SER A 126 -4.21 -0.88 5.02
N TYR A 127 -4.20 -2.12 4.52
CA TYR A 127 -3.34 -3.18 5.04
C TYR A 127 -2.03 -3.17 4.28
N TYR A 128 -0.93 -3.28 4.99
CA TYR A 128 0.41 -3.31 4.42
C TYR A 128 1.09 -4.64 4.74
N LEU A 129 1.53 -5.36 3.71
CA LEU A 129 2.16 -6.66 3.84
C LEU A 129 3.66 -6.60 3.50
N THR A 130 4.48 -7.34 4.25
CA THR A 130 5.95 -7.40 4.13
C THR A 130 6.48 -8.82 3.88
N PRO A 131 6.47 -9.38 2.67
CA PRO A 131 5.32 -9.64 1.82
C PRO A 131 4.40 -10.70 2.41
N HIS A 132 4.92 -11.61 3.30
CA HIS A 132 4.17 -12.75 3.84
C HIS A 132 3.49 -12.47 5.19
N HIS A 133 3.71 -11.30 5.76
CA HIS A 133 3.17 -10.91 7.06
C HIS A 133 2.52 -9.54 6.97
N MET A 134 1.40 -9.40 7.64
CA MET A 134 0.78 -8.10 7.81
C MET A 134 1.61 -7.26 8.79
N HIS A 135 1.90 -6.04 8.40
CA HIS A 135 2.63 -5.10 9.26
C HIS A 135 1.69 -4.58 10.36
N ALA A 136 2.13 -4.56 11.60
CA ALA A 136 1.31 -4.14 12.74
C ALA A 136 0.89 -2.65 12.67
N ALA A 137 1.71 -1.82 12.04
CA ALA A 137 1.38 -0.43 11.70
C ALA A 137 1.48 -0.26 10.17
N HIS A 138 1.97 0.88 9.68
CA HIS A 138 2.20 1.10 8.26
C HIS A 138 3.60 1.69 8.05
N ALA A 139 4.39 1.14 7.13
CA ALA A 139 5.69 1.73 6.82
C ALA A 139 5.52 3.10 6.15
N VAL A 140 6.35 4.08 6.53
CA VAL A 140 6.30 5.45 5.99
C VAL A 140 6.41 5.47 4.47
N THR A 141 7.36 4.72 3.90
CA THR A 141 7.54 4.61 2.44
C THR A 141 6.34 3.98 1.75
N GLY A 142 5.70 2.99 2.37
CA GLY A 142 4.45 2.40 1.89
C GLY A 142 3.29 3.39 1.93
N ALA A 143 3.20 4.20 2.98
CA ALA A 143 2.16 5.23 3.09
C ALA A 143 2.31 6.30 2.00
N ILE A 144 3.55 6.69 1.65
CA ILE A 144 3.82 7.61 0.53
C ILE A 144 3.29 6.99 -0.79
N CYS A 145 3.56 5.72 -1.03
CA CYS A 145 3.12 5.03 -2.25
C CYS A 145 1.58 4.93 -2.32
N VAL A 146 0.92 4.58 -1.20
CA VAL A 146 -0.56 4.55 -1.10
C VAL A 146 -1.15 5.94 -1.32
N ALA A 147 -0.60 6.99 -0.70
CA ALA A 147 -1.05 8.35 -0.89
C ALA A 147 -0.91 8.80 -2.36
N CYS A 148 0.19 8.43 -3.02
CA CYS A 148 0.37 8.66 -4.44
C CYS A 148 -0.71 7.94 -5.27
N CYS A 149 -1.00 6.67 -4.96
CA CYS A 149 -2.06 5.90 -5.60
C CYS A 149 -3.43 6.58 -5.50
N THR A 150 -3.77 7.13 -4.33
CA THR A 150 -5.04 7.85 -4.11
C THR A 150 -5.13 9.16 -4.89
N SER A 151 -4.01 9.72 -5.31
CA SER A 151 -3.93 11.01 -6.03
C SER A 151 -3.94 10.86 -7.55
N ILE A 152 -3.67 9.66 -8.08
CA ILE A 152 -3.64 9.38 -9.52
C ILE A 152 -5.01 8.89 -9.98
N HIS A 153 -5.51 9.45 -11.09
CA HIS A 153 -6.77 9.01 -11.72
C HIS A 153 -6.65 7.59 -12.29
N ASN A 154 -7.78 6.90 -12.32
CA ASN A 154 -7.91 5.54 -12.87
C ASN A 154 -7.03 4.49 -12.18
N THR A 155 -6.62 4.72 -10.93
CA THR A 155 -6.02 3.67 -10.09
C THR A 155 -7.10 2.87 -9.36
N VAL A 156 -6.71 1.74 -8.75
CA VAL A 156 -7.62 0.94 -7.91
C VAL A 156 -8.13 1.72 -6.69
N ALA A 157 -7.45 2.78 -6.27
CA ALA A 157 -7.86 3.61 -5.14
C ALA A 157 -9.00 4.59 -5.47
N GLU A 158 -9.24 4.90 -6.75
CA GLU A 158 -10.16 5.97 -7.15
C GLU A 158 -11.59 5.80 -6.60
N THR A 159 -12.10 4.57 -6.62
CA THR A 159 -13.45 4.27 -6.12
C THR A 159 -13.57 4.28 -4.59
N LEU A 160 -12.44 4.26 -3.88
CA LEU A 160 -12.38 4.26 -2.42
C LEU A 160 -12.20 5.66 -1.85
N THR A 161 -11.65 6.57 -2.64
CA THR A 161 -11.43 7.95 -2.22
C THR A 161 -12.70 8.76 -2.40
N LYS A 162 -13.21 9.36 -1.33
CA LYS A 162 -14.20 10.44 -1.46
C LYS A 162 -13.44 11.66 -1.97
N ARG A 163 -13.40 11.85 -3.28
CA ARG A 163 -12.96 13.14 -3.82
C ARG A 163 -14.03 14.16 -3.46
N ASN A 164 -13.68 15.16 -2.67
CA ASN A 164 -14.49 16.35 -2.58
C ASN A 164 -14.59 16.89 -4.02
N GLN A 165 -15.80 16.87 -4.57
CA GLN A 165 -16.10 17.59 -5.78
C GLN A 165 -16.22 19.05 -5.33
N ASP A 166 -15.10 19.75 -5.30
CA ASP A 166 -15.06 21.21 -5.28
C ASP A 166 -15.02 21.73 -6.71
#